data_2811e3bbd36132a46501ef69612b0642
#
_entry.id   2811e3bbd36132a46501ef69612b0642
#
_cell.length_a   1.000
_cell.length_b   1.000
_cell.length_c   1.000
_cell.angle_alpha   90.00
_cell.angle_beta   90.00
_cell.angle_gamma   90.00
#
_symmetry.space_group_name_H-M   'P 1'
#
loop_
_entity.id
_entity.type
_entity.pdbx_description
1 polymer ?
#
loop_
_entity_poly.entity_id
_entity_poly.type
_entity_poly.pdbx_seq_one_letter_code
_entity_poly.pdbx_strand_id
1 'polypeptide(L)'
;MNWRVNYILRCVVGVVFVLSGVLKCIDTSAFADIMSSYGQDWFGYGAPVIIGVEVLLGLLLLFNIAPRWVAAATAAFIVGVSSIYLYGVLGLGITNCGCFGPLSLLNTKPWLTFTRNAVLIALLVPSLIAPQEGKPLQVVPTVVMALVLIVLMLMCGWSLHGAKCVHPVQAFTPMPVEESVLANYIQCDPDSTYYVFAFSYYCPFCQNSVLNVNQYQTLGVVDKVVGLAIEDAKGRERFERLFDIDFEIREISEIEMLGISWTLPTVFQIRHDSIVGYSEGLLIPSPAIYMP
;
A
#
# COMPACT_ATOMS: atom_id res chain seq x y z
N MET A 1 35.24 15.31 4.07
CA MET A 1 34.65 13.98 4.34
C MET A 1 35.25 12.98 3.37
N ASN A 2 35.59 11.78 3.83
CA ASN A 2 36.27 10.77 3.01
C ASN A 2 35.34 10.30 1.86
N TRP A 3 35.84 10.28 0.61
CA TRP A 3 35.02 9.91 -0.57
C TRP A 3 34.35 8.53 -0.43
N ARG A 4 35.05 7.59 0.27
CA ARG A 4 34.51 6.25 0.55
C ARG A 4 33.25 6.29 1.42
N VAL A 5 33.22 7.11 2.46
CA VAL A 5 32.06 7.27 3.33
C VAL A 5 30.88 7.81 2.54
N ASN A 6 31.11 8.82 1.73
CA ASN A 6 30.09 9.42 0.89
C ASN A 6 29.50 8.43 -0.15
N TYR A 7 30.36 7.59 -0.73
CA TYR A 7 29.93 6.52 -1.62
C TYR A 7 29.09 5.46 -0.89
N ILE A 8 29.52 5.03 0.32
CA ILE A 8 28.76 4.06 1.12
C ILE A 8 27.37 4.60 1.48
N LEU A 9 27.27 5.86 1.91
CA LEU A 9 25.98 6.48 2.25
C LEU A 9 25.02 6.46 1.05
N ARG A 10 25.50 6.77 -0.15
CA ARG A 10 24.70 6.70 -1.39
C ARG A 10 24.31 5.26 -1.73
N CYS A 11 25.23 4.31 -1.57
CA CYS A 11 24.91 2.90 -1.80
C CYS A 11 23.78 2.42 -0.89
N VAL A 12 23.76 2.83 0.38
CA VAL A 12 22.66 2.50 1.31
C VAL A 12 21.33 3.01 0.76
N VAL A 13 21.28 4.29 0.34
CA VAL A 13 20.05 4.86 -0.24
C VAL A 13 19.68 4.12 -1.54
N GLY A 14 20.69 3.85 -2.40
CA GLY A 14 20.48 3.13 -3.67
C GLY A 14 19.88 1.74 -3.46
N VAL A 15 20.39 0.97 -2.48
CA VAL A 15 19.85 -0.35 -2.13
C VAL A 15 18.41 -0.25 -1.65
N VAL A 16 18.09 0.72 -0.79
CA VAL A 16 16.73 0.93 -0.28
C VAL A 16 15.77 1.24 -1.44
N PHE A 17 16.18 2.08 -2.39
CA PHE A 17 15.37 2.43 -3.57
C PHE A 17 15.13 1.23 -4.49
N VAL A 18 16.17 0.45 -4.79
CA VAL A 18 16.02 -0.76 -5.62
C VAL A 18 15.10 -1.77 -4.92
N LEU A 19 15.30 -2.02 -3.63
CA LEU A 19 14.44 -2.93 -2.86
C LEU A 19 12.99 -2.45 -2.81
N SER A 20 12.77 -1.16 -2.57
CA SER A 20 11.43 -0.55 -2.58
C SER A 20 10.73 -0.77 -3.93
N GLY A 21 11.41 -0.48 -5.04
CA GLY A 21 10.86 -0.68 -6.36
C GLY A 21 10.58 -2.15 -6.70
N VAL A 22 11.51 -3.06 -6.36
CA VAL A 22 11.32 -4.51 -6.58
C VAL A 22 10.13 -5.04 -5.77
N LEU A 23 9.99 -4.65 -4.51
CA LEU A 23 8.86 -5.08 -3.66
C LEU A 23 7.52 -4.59 -4.21
N LYS A 24 7.46 -3.37 -4.77
CA LYS A 24 6.26 -2.86 -5.45
C LYS A 24 5.96 -3.60 -6.76
N CYS A 25 6.99 -4.10 -7.47
CA CYS A 25 6.80 -4.92 -8.66
C CYS A 25 6.12 -6.27 -8.34
N ILE A 26 6.34 -6.83 -7.14
CA ILE A 26 5.71 -8.09 -6.73
C ILE A 26 4.19 -7.94 -6.65
N ASP A 27 3.73 -6.76 -6.18
CA ASP A 27 2.31 -6.44 -6.08
C ASP A 27 2.07 -5.01 -6.59
N THR A 28 2.16 -4.85 -7.90
CA THR A 28 1.95 -3.57 -8.57
C THR A 28 0.49 -3.13 -8.47
N SER A 29 -0.46 -4.07 -8.41
CA SER A 29 -1.89 -3.78 -8.28
C SER A 29 -2.21 -3.10 -6.97
N ALA A 30 -1.74 -3.63 -5.84
CA ALA A 30 -1.95 -3.00 -4.53
C ALA A 30 -1.34 -1.59 -4.45
N PHE A 31 -0.18 -1.37 -5.09
CA PHE A 31 0.40 -0.03 -5.17
C PHE A 31 -0.40 0.91 -6.07
N ALA A 32 -0.93 0.41 -7.20
CA ALA A 32 -1.80 1.16 -8.10
C ALA A 32 -3.11 1.58 -7.39
N ASP A 33 -3.70 0.68 -6.59
CA ASP A 33 -4.91 0.97 -5.82
C ASP A 33 -4.67 2.08 -4.77
N ILE A 34 -3.51 2.05 -4.08
CA ILE A 34 -3.11 3.14 -3.20
C ILE A 34 -2.98 4.45 -3.98
N MET A 35 -2.41 4.44 -5.17
CA MET A 35 -2.30 5.65 -6.00
C MET A 35 -3.67 6.15 -6.46
N SER A 36 -4.59 5.26 -6.83
CA SER A 36 -5.97 5.62 -7.21
C SER A 36 -6.72 6.26 -6.04
N SER A 37 -6.39 5.87 -4.79
CA SER A 37 -7.01 6.43 -3.59
C SER A 37 -6.72 7.93 -3.35
N TYR A 38 -5.81 8.54 -4.12
CA TYR A 38 -5.57 9.98 -4.09
C TYR A 38 -6.56 10.82 -4.92
N GLY A 39 -7.66 10.23 -5.38
CA GLY A 39 -8.83 10.95 -5.91
C GLY A 39 -9.14 10.72 -7.39
N GLN A 40 -8.33 9.98 -8.12
CA GLN A 40 -8.56 9.68 -9.53
C GLN A 40 -8.08 8.27 -9.88
N ASP A 41 -8.96 7.43 -10.42
CA ASP A 41 -8.64 6.03 -10.78
C ASP A 41 -7.47 5.92 -11.77
N TRP A 42 -7.30 6.91 -12.64
CA TRP A 42 -6.21 6.91 -13.62
C TRP A 42 -4.81 7.10 -13.00
N PHE A 43 -4.69 7.58 -11.76
CA PHE A 43 -3.39 7.67 -11.08
C PHE A 43 -2.76 6.29 -10.87
N GLY A 44 -3.55 5.24 -10.71
CA GLY A 44 -3.06 3.86 -10.63
C GLY A 44 -2.22 3.44 -11.85
N TYR A 45 -2.53 3.96 -13.05
CA TYR A 45 -1.72 3.67 -14.25
C TYR A 45 -0.31 4.28 -14.19
N GLY A 46 -0.07 5.23 -13.29
CA GLY A 46 1.24 5.79 -13.03
C GLY A 46 2.15 4.90 -12.19
N ALA A 47 1.64 3.85 -11.56
CA ALA A 47 2.40 2.98 -10.66
C ALA A 47 3.67 2.40 -11.31
N PRO A 48 3.66 1.82 -12.53
CA PRO A 48 4.87 1.32 -13.19
C PRO A 48 5.92 2.39 -13.42
N VAL A 49 5.49 3.63 -13.69
CA VAL A 49 6.41 4.76 -13.93
C VAL A 49 7.13 5.13 -12.64
N ILE A 50 6.41 5.22 -11.52
CA ILE A 50 6.99 5.53 -10.20
C ILE A 50 7.97 4.43 -9.79
N ILE A 51 7.60 3.17 -9.94
CA ILE A 51 8.46 2.01 -9.67
C ILE A 51 9.72 2.07 -10.52
N GLY A 52 9.58 2.34 -11.82
CA GLY A 52 10.71 2.49 -12.74
C GLY A 52 11.65 3.62 -12.34
N VAL A 53 11.11 4.78 -11.93
CA VAL A 53 11.92 5.91 -11.44
C VAL A 53 12.67 5.55 -10.16
N GLU A 54 12.03 4.88 -9.21
CA GLU A 54 12.70 4.41 -7.97
C GLU A 54 13.88 3.48 -8.29
N VAL A 55 13.65 2.46 -9.09
CA VAL A 55 14.72 1.51 -9.47
C VAL A 55 15.84 2.23 -10.23
N LEU A 56 15.50 3.12 -11.16
CA LEU A 56 16.47 3.91 -11.93
C LEU A 56 17.36 4.75 -11.00
N LEU A 57 16.74 5.55 -10.12
CA LEU A 57 17.49 6.39 -9.19
C LEU A 57 18.39 5.56 -8.27
N GLY A 58 17.86 4.42 -7.79
CA GLY A 58 18.62 3.48 -6.98
C GLY A 58 19.85 2.92 -7.70
N LEU A 59 19.71 2.46 -8.95
CA LEU A 59 20.81 1.96 -9.77
C LEU A 59 21.83 3.05 -10.10
N LEU A 60 21.38 4.26 -10.44
CA LEU A 60 22.28 5.39 -10.71
C LEU A 60 23.14 5.75 -9.48
N LEU A 61 22.57 5.68 -8.27
CA LEU A 61 23.32 5.89 -7.02
C LEU A 61 24.35 4.79 -6.79
N LEU A 62 23.97 3.52 -7.01
CA LEU A 62 24.86 2.36 -6.84
C LEU A 62 26.04 2.37 -7.83
N PHE A 63 25.78 2.69 -9.09
CA PHE A 63 26.82 2.77 -10.12
C PHE A 63 27.61 4.08 -10.10
N ASN A 64 27.33 4.97 -9.16
CA ASN A 64 28.05 6.24 -9.00
C ASN A 64 28.01 7.13 -10.27
N ILE A 65 26.86 7.13 -10.97
CA ILE A 65 26.66 7.92 -12.19
C ILE A 65 26.19 9.32 -11.79
N ALA A 66 26.89 10.36 -12.26
CA ALA A 66 26.55 11.77 -11.99
C ALA A 66 26.09 12.02 -10.54
N PRO A 67 26.86 11.61 -9.51
CA PRO A 67 26.41 11.41 -8.15
C PRO A 67 25.73 12.62 -7.49
N ARG A 68 26.17 13.82 -7.81
CA ARG A 68 25.57 15.06 -7.28
C ARG A 68 24.16 15.28 -7.85
N TRP A 69 24.01 15.14 -9.16
CA TRP A 69 22.72 15.37 -9.82
C TRP A 69 21.71 14.28 -9.48
N VAL A 70 22.17 13.03 -9.41
CA VAL A 70 21.32 11.90 -9.03
C VAL A 70 20.91 12.01 -7.56
N ALA A 71 21.83 12.41 -6.65
CA ALA A 71 21.48 12.63 -5.25
C ALA A 71 20.44 13.76 -5.11
N ALA A 72 20.58 14.85 -5.89
CA ALA A 72 19.60 15.95 -5.91
C ALA A 72 18.23 15.46 -6.45
N ALA A 73 18.20 14.73 -7.55
CA ALA A 73 16.99 14.17 -8.12
C ALA A 73 16.31 13.19 -7.15
N THR A 74 17.09 12.33 -6.49
CA THR A 74 16.57 11.38 -5.50
C THR A 74 16.00 12.12 -4.28
N ALA A 75 16.67 13.14 -3.77
CA ALA A 75 16.16 13.95 -2.65
C ALA A 75 14.87 14.69 -3.05
N ALA A 76 14.82 15.27 -4.25
CA ALA A 76 13.62 15.93 -4.77
C ALA A 76 12.46 14.92 -4.93
N PHE A 77 12.74 13.72 -5.41
CA PHE A 77 11.75 12.64 -5.53
C PHE A 77 11.19 12.24 -4.15
N ILE A 78 12.05 12.04 -3.13
CA ILE A 78 11.63 11.72 -1.76
C ILE A 78 10.75 12.83 -1.20
N VAL A 79 11.13 14.10 -1.39
CA VAL A 79 10.33 15.25 -0.94
C VAL A 79 8.98 15.26 -1.64
N GLY A 80 8.94 15.08 -2.97
CA GLY A 80 7.72 15.05 -3.75
C GLY A 80 6.74 13.95 -3.27
N VAL A 81 7.23 12.71 -3.15
CA VAL A 81 6.42 11.59 -2.66
C VAL A 81 5.96 11.81 -1.22
N SER A 82 6.84 12.37 -0.35
CA SER A 82 6.48 12.70 1.04
C SER A 82 5.40 13.78 1.11
N SER A 83 5.43 14.77 0.21
CA SER A 83 4.43 15.84 0.16
C SER A 83 3.07 15.31 -0.29
N ILE A 84 3.04 14.45 -1.32
CA ILE A 84 1.82 13.77 -1.76
C ILE A 84 1.26 12.90 -0.63
N TYR A 85 2.13 12.15 0.04
CA TYR A 85 1.71 11.32 1.17
C TYR A 85 1.18 12.17 2.35
N LEU A 86 1.80 13.31 2.66
CA LEU A 86 1.30 14.23 3.68
C LEU A 86 -0.10 14.76 3.32
N TYR A 87 -0.32 15.13 2.05
CA TYR A 87 -1.66 15.48 1.58
C TYR A 87 -2.65 14.33 1.76
N GLY A 88 -2.26 13.10 1.43
CA GLY A 88 -3.08 11.91 1.67
C GLY A 88 -3.46 11.71 3.13
N VAL A 89 -2.48 11.85 4.05
CA VAL A 89 -2.72 11.70 5.50
C VAL A 89 -3.63 12.80 6.04
N LEU A 90 -3.40 14.07 5.67
CA LEU A 90 -4.15 15.21 6.25
C LEU A 90 -5.49 15.47 5.57
N GLY A 91 -5.57 15.24 4.25
CA GLY A 91 -6.75 15.59 3.45
C GLY A 91 -7.66 14.42 3.14
N LEU A 92 -7.11 13.21 2.99
CA LEU A 92 -7.84 12.04 2.53
C LEU A 92 -7.86 10.90 3.56
N GLY A 93 -7.21 11.05 4.72
CA GLY A 93 -7.11 10.01 5.73
C GLY A 93 -6.31 8.77 5.30
N ILE A 94 -5.50 8.87 4.23
CA ILE A 94 -4.69 7.76 3.72
C ILE A 94 -3.47 7.59 4.62
N THR A 95 -3.39 6.50 5.35
CA THR A 95 -2.30 6.25 6.29
C THR A 95 -1.25 5.26 5.77
N ASN A 96 -1.57 4.51 4.71
CA ASN A 96 -0.64 3.58 4.07
C ASN A 96 0.09 4.24 2.91
N CYS A 97 1.44 4.33 2.99
CA CYS A 97 2.23 4.92 1.92
C CYS A 97 2.51 3.97 0.74
N GLY A 98 2.26 2.67 0.87
CA GLY A 98 2.61 1.65 -0.14
C GLY A 98 4.11 1.54 -0.46
N CYS A 99 4.98 2.19 0.32
CA CYS A 99 6.40 2.35 -0.01
C CYS A 99 7.20 1.04 -0.10
N PHE A 100 6.76 -0.02 0.55
CA PHE A 100 7.40 -1.34 0.54
C PHE A 100 6.47 -2.46 0.06
N GLY A 101 5.51 -2.15 -0.83
CA GLY A 101 4.61 -3.15 -1.39
C GLY A 101 3.91 -3.97 -0.31
N PRO A 102 3.93 -5.32 -0.40
CA PRO A 102 3.21 -6.20 0.52
C PRO A 102 3.79 -6.26 1.95
N LEU A 103 4.97 -5.66 2.21
CA LEU A 103 5.56 -5.63 3.56
C LEU A 103 4.88 -4.58 4.44
N SER A 104 3.68 -4.90 4.91
CA SER A 104 2.82 -4.04 5.73
C SER A 104 3.49 -3.55 7.02
N LEU A 105 4.39 -4.35 7.62
CA LEU A 105 5.10 -4.00 8.86
C LEU A 105 5.90 -2.68 8.78
N LEU A 106 6.30 -2.27 7.58
CA LEU A 106 7.06 -1.04 7.34
C LEU A 106 6.17 0.14 6.93
N ASN A 107 4.87 -0.10 6.71
CA ASN A 107 3.93 0.89 6.18
C ASN A 107 2.91 1.39 7.22
N THR A 108 2.99 0.93 8.47
CA THR A 108 1.89 1.01 9.45
C THR A 108 1.67 2.36 10.13
N LYS A 109 2.69 3.23 10.20
CA LYS A 109 2.54 4.52 10.90
C LYS A 109 3.11 5.68 10.08
N PRO A 110 2.33 6.76 9.83
CA PRO A 110 2.77 7.89 9.03
C PRO A 110 4.10 8.51 9.50
N TRP A 111 4.28 8.68 10.81
CA TRP A 111 5.49 9.28 11.36
C TRP A 111 6.75 8.46 11.04
N LEU A 112 6.63 7.13 10.97
CA LEU A 112 7.75 6.24 10.64
C LEU A 112 8.21 6.44 9.18
N THR A 113 7.26 6.62 8.27
CA THR A 113 7.53 6.94 6.87
C THR A 113 8.27 8.27 6.74
N PHE A 114 7.80 9.32 7.43
CA PHE A 114 8.47 10.63 7.40
C PHE A 114 9.87 10.59 8.01
N THR A 115 10.04 9.89 9.16
CA THR A 115 11.35 9.73 9.80
C THR A 115 12.33 9.00 8.87
N ARG A 116 11.91 7.89 8.26
CA ARG A 116 12.72 7.16 7.28
C ARG A 116 13.12 8.06 6.11
N ASN A 117 12.19 8.77 5.52
CA ASN A 117 12.44 9.64 4.37
C ASN A 117 13.40 10.79 4.74
N ALA A 118 13.26 11.37 5.94
CA ALA A 118 14.18 12.37 6.47
C ALA A 118 15.61 11.80 6.63
N VAL A 119 15.74 10.57 7.14
CA VAL A 119 17.03 9.89 7.26
C VAL A 119 17.64 9.65 5.87
N LEU A 120 16.87 9.19 4.89
CA LEU A 120 17.36 8.97 3.52
C LEU A 120 17.86 10.29 2.89
N ILE A 121 17.14 11.39 3.08
CA ILE A 121 17.60 12.72 2.62
C ILE A 121 18.89 13.11 3.34
N ALA A 122 18.97 12.93 4.67
CA ALA A 122 20.18 13.26 5.43
C ALA A 122 21.42 12.50 4.95
N LEU A 123 21.25 11.22 4.56
CA LEU A 123 22.33 10.41 3.96
C LEU A 123 22.79 10.93 2.59
N LEU A 124 21.94 11.66 1.85
CA LEU A 124 22.29 12.26 0.56
C LEU A 124 22.94 13.62 0.68
N VAL A 125 22.74 14.37 1.80
CA VAL A 125 23.30 15.72 2.00
C VAL A 125 24.80 15.81 1.71
N PRO A 126 25.64 14.89 2.19
CA PRO A 126 27.07 14.96 1.90
C PRO A 126 27.39 14.90 0.41
N SER A 127 26.55 14.19 -0.37
CA SER A 127 26.73 14.09 -1.83
C SER A 127 26.34 15.37 -2.58
N LEU A 128 25.51 16.19 -1.98
CA LEU A 128 25.09 17.48 -2.54
C LEU A 128 26.15 18.56 -2.33
N ILE A 129 26.85 18.51 -1.19
CA ILE A 129 27.79 19.58 -0.75
C ILE A 129 29.21 19.31 -1.25
N ALA A 130 29.71 18.07 -1.17
CA ALA A 130 31.07 17.75 -1.52
C ALA A 130 31.29 17.67 -3.03
N PRO A 131 32.42 18.22 -3.56
CA PRO A 131 32.81 18.01 -4.95
C PRO A 131 33.06 16.50 -5.15
N GLN A 132 32.47 15.92 -6.22
CA GLN A 132 32.51 14.49 -6.46
C GLN A 132 32.99 14.18 -7.87
N GLU A 133 33.96 13.29 -7.93
CA GLU A 133 34.36 12.64 -9.18
C GLU A 133 33.34 11.50 -9.47
N GLY A 134 32.36 11.83 -10.30
CA GLY A 134 31.46 10.83 -10.87
C GLY A 134 32.08 10.17 -12.08
N LYS A 135 31.72 8.93 -12.35
CA LYS A 135 32.06 8.30 -13.64
C LYS A 135 31.20 8.92 -14.74
N PRO A 136 31.76 9.21 -15.92
CA PRO A 136 30.95 9.60 -17.05
C PRO A 136 29.98 8.47 -17.41
N LEU A 137 28.81 8.85 -17.91
CA LEU A 137 27.80 7.88 -18.37
C LEU A 137 28.44 6.98 -19.43
N GLN A 138 28.61 5.71 -19.12
CA GLN A 138 29.16 4.73 -20.06
C GLN A 138 27.99 4.10 -20.85
N VAL A 139 28.15 3.96 -22.16
CA VAL A 139 27.08 3.49 -23.05
C VAL A 139 26.60 2.08 -22.65
N VAL A 140 27.51 1.15 -22.37
CA VAL A 140 27.15 -0.24 -22.03
C VAL A 140 26.33 -0.35 -20.75
N PRO A 141 26.74 0.18 -19.58
CA PRO A 141 25.92 0.11 -18.39
C PRO A 141 24.62 0.90 -18.52
N THR A 142 24.61 1.97 -19.33
CA THR A 142 23.38 2.74 -19.59
C THR A 142 22.37 1.93 -20.40
N VAL A 143 22.82 1.22 -21.44
CA VAL A 143 21.96 0.35 -22.24
C VAL A 143 21.42 -0.81 -21.42
N VAL A 144 22.26 -1.47 -20.62
CA VAL A 144 21.81 -2.56 -19.73
C VAL A 144 20.79 -2.06 -18.73
N MET A 145 21.02 -0.90 -18.14
CA MET A 145 20.10 -0.28 -17.19
C MET A 145 18.76 0.08 -17.85
N ALA A 146 18.78 0.62 -19.06
CA ALA A 146 17.56 0.93 -19.83
C ALA A 146 16.78 -0.36 -20.15
N LEU A 147 17.45 -1.45 -20.55
CA LEU A 147 16.82 -2.74 -20.79
C LEU A 147 16.18 -3.32 -19.52
N VAL A 148 16.86 -3.28 -18.39
CA VAL A 148 16.32 -3.73 -17.10
C VAL A 148 15.05 -2.93 -16.75
N LEU A 149 15.08 -1.61 -16.94
CA LEU A 149 13.91 -0.77 -16.69
C LEU A 149 12.74 -1.09 -17.60
N ILE A 150 13.00 -1.30 -18.89
CA ILE A 150 11.97 -1.68 -19.86
C ILE A 150 11.34 -3.01 -19.45
N VAL A 151 12.15 -4.02 -19.11
CA VAL A 151 11.65 -5.32 -18.65
C VAL A 151 10.82 -5.17 -17.39
N LEU A 152 11.29 -4.40 -16.39
CA LEU A 152 10.54 -4.14 -15.16
C LEU A 152 9.21 -3.42 -15.45
N MET A 153 9.21 -2.40 -16.30
CA MET A 153 7.98 -1.69 -16.68
C MET A 153 7.00 -2.60 -17.42
N LEU A 154 7.49 -3.48 -18.31
CA LEU A 154 6.64 -4.46 -18.99
C LEU A 154 6.06 -5.48 -18.01
N MET A 155 6.85 -5.98 -17.05
CA MET A 155 6.37 -6.90 -16.02
C MET A 155 5.31 -6.24 -15.13
N CYS A 156 5.56 -5.01 -14.66
CA CYS A 156 4.60 -4.26 -13.86
C CYS A 156 3.33 -3.93 -14.66
N GLY A 157 3.46 -3.55 -15.94
CA GLY A 157 2.33 -3.31 -16.82
C GLY A 157 1.50 -4.58 -17.09
N TRP A 158 2.15 -5.73 -17.24
CA TRP A 158 1.48 -7.03 -17.34
C TRP A 158 0.73 -7.38 -16.06
N SER A 159 1.35 -7.18 -14.89
CA SER A 159 0.71 -7.38 -13.60
C SER A 159 -0.54 -6.51 -13.44
N LEU A 160 -0.49 -5.24 -13.83
CA LEU A 160 -1.64 -4.35 -13.84
C LEU A 160 -2.74 -4.78 -14.83
N HIS A 161 -2.38 -5.32 -16.02
CA HIS A 161 -3.36 -5.81 -16.98
C HIS A 161 -4.07 -7.07 -16.48
N GLY A 162 -3.34 -7.96 -15.80
CA GLY A 162 -3.91 -9.14 -15.14
C GLY A 162 -4.79 -8.79 -13.94
N ALA A 163 -4.43 -7.73 -13.20
CA ALA A 163 -5.17 -7.22 -12.05
C ALA A 163 -6.37 -6.33 -12.42
N LYS A 164 -6.54 -5.99 -13.69
CA LYS A 164 -7.75 -5.33 -14.22
C LYS A 164 -9.00 -6.22 -14.24
N CYS A 165 -9.03 -7.28 -13.51
CA CYS A 165 -10.23 -7.65 -12.81
C CYS A 165 -10.48 -6.57 -11.75
N VAL A 166 -10.71 -5.32 -12.20
CA VAL A 166 -11.70 -4.47 -11.57
C VAL A 166 -12.83 -5.44 -11.33
N HIS A 167 -13.07 -5.78 -10.07
CA HIS A 167 -14.29 -6.48 -9.78
C HIS A 167 -15.36 -5.53 -10.30
N PRO A 168 -16.08 -5.87 -11.38
CA PRO A 168 -17.35 -5.23 -11.60
C PRO A 168 -18.00 -5.37 -10.24
N VAL A 169 -18.54 -4.30 -9.68
CA VAL A 169 -19.53 -4.41 -8.63
C VAL A 169 -20.47 -5.47 -9.19
N GLN A 170 -20.23 -6.73 -8.80
CA GLN A 170 -21.05 -7.83 -9.30
C GLN A 170 -22.41 -7.40 -8.89
N ALA A 171 -23.33 -7.36 -9.86
CA ALA A 171 -24.70 -7.00 -9.58
C ALA A 171 -25.19 -8.02 -8.54
N PHE A 172 -24.93 -7.70 -7.29
CA PHE A 172 -25.24 -8.54 -6.15
C PHE A 172 -26.74 -8.39 -5.92
N THR A 173 -27.47 -9.48 -5.99
CA THR A 173 -28.86 -9.47 -5.61
C THR A 173 -28.92 -9.32 -4.09
N PRO A 174 -29.49 -8.22 -3.56
CA PRO A 174 -29.58 -8.04 -2.12
C PRO A 174 -30.21 -9.28 -1.45
N MET A 175 -29.58 -9.73 -0.38
CA MET A 175 -30.00 -10.93 0.35
C MET A 175 -30.15 -10.57 1.83
N PRO A 176 -31.25 -10.95 2.50
CA PRO A 176 -31.39 -10.77 3.94
C PRO A 176 -30.23 -11.42 4.69
N VAL A 177 -29.70 -10.74 5.72
CA VAL A 177 -28.61 -11.28 6.54
C VAL A 177 -29.01 -12.60 7.18
N GLU A 178 -30.30 -12.74 7.59
CA GLU A 178 -30.84 -13.95 8.20
C GLU A 178 -30.72 -15.21 7.31
N GLU A 179 -30.72 -15.04 5.99
CA GLU A 179 -30.55 -16.10 5.01
C GLU A 179 -29.08 -16.42 4.72
N SER A 180 -28.17 -15.63 5.26
CA SER A 180 -26.72 -15.76 5.05
C SER A 180 -26.02 -16.41 6.24
N VAL A 181 -24.82 -16.95 5.99
CA VAL A 181 -23.95 -17.48 7.05
C VAL A 181 -23.57 -16.37 8.07
N LEU A 182 -23.60 -15.10 7.67
CA LEU A 182 -23.26 -13.96 8.54
C LEU A 182 -24.25 -13.79 9.70
N ALA A 183 -25.48 -14.29 9.60
CA ALA A 183 -26.49 -14.26 10.67
C ALA A 183 -26.00 -14.88 11.97
N ASN A 184 -25.10 -15.88 11.89
CA ASN A 184 -24.55 -16.55 13.05
C ASN A 184 -23.55 -15.68 13.84
N TYR A 185 -22.99 -14.66 13.18
CA TYR A 185 -21.87 -13.87 13.74
C TYR A 185 -22.23 -12.41 13.98
N ILE A 186 -23.27 -11.90 13.32
CA ILE A 186 -23.63 -10.49 13.36
C ILE A 186 -25.11 -10.33 13.63
N GLN A 187 -25.41 -9.58 14.68
CA GLN A 187 -26.75 -9.10 14.92
C GLN A 187 -26.85 -7.68 14.38
N CYS A 188 -27.61 -7.50 13.33
CA CYS A 188 -27.82 -6.21 12.72
C CYS A 188 -28.98 -5.47 13.39
N ASP A 189 -28.84 -4.15 13.51
CA ASP A 189 -29.96 -3.26 13.79
C ASP A 189 -30.53 -2.82 12.44
N PRO A 190 -31.85 -2.98 12.20
CA PRO A 190 -32.48 -2.63 10.90
C PRO A 190 -32.23 -1.19 10.46
N ASP A 191 -32.06 -0.27 11.40
CA ASP A 191 -31.87 1.15 11.11
C ASP A 191 -30.38 1.52 10.88
N SER A 192 -29.46 0.57 11.05
CA SER A 192 -28.03 0.79 10.97
C SER A 192 -27.38 0.19 9.72
N THR A 193 -26.29 0.80 9.29
CA THR A 193 -25.43 0.32 8.19
C THR A 193 -24.17 -0.32 8.74
N TYR A 194 -23.82 -1.50 8.23
CA TYR A 194 -22.65 -2.24 8.68
C TYR A 194 -21.67 -2.51 7.54
N TYR A 195 -20.39 -2.54 7.91
CA TYR A 195 -19.30 -2.97 7.07
C TYR A 195 -18.62 -4.15 7.74
N VAL A 196 -18.77 -5.34 7.20
CA VAL A 196 -18.23 -6.57 7.77
C VAL A 196 -16.96 -6.93 7.07
N PHE A 197 -15.85 -6.89 7.80
CA PHE A 197 -14.51 -7.11 7.29
C PHE A 197 -14.01 -8.49 7.71
N ALA A 198 -14.06 -9.47 6.80
CA ALA A 198 -13.51 -10.80 7.00
C ALA A 198 -12.01 -10.81 6.65
N PHE A 199 -11.18 -11.24 7.60
CA PHE A 199 -9.74 -11.11 7.45
C PHE A 199 -8.94 -12.16 8.22
N SER A 200 -7.63 -12.25 7.92
CA SER A 200 -6.65 -12.99 8.71
C SER A 200 -5.56 -12.04 9.20
N TYR A 201 -5.09 -12.24 10.42
CA TYR A 201 -4.02 -11.44 11.03
C TYR A 201 -2.70 -11.47 10.26
N TYR A 202 -2.45 -12.52 9.47
CA TYR A 202 -1.24 -12.68 8.68
C TYR A 202 -1.39 -12.33 7.21
N CYS A 203 -2.59 -12.07 6.75
CA CYS A 203 -2.86 -11.69 5.36
C CYS A 203 -2.32 -10.27 5.08
N PRO A 204 -1.36 -10.08 4.16
CA PRO A 204 -0.79 -8.77 3.89
C PRO A 204 -1.82 -7.76 3.37
N PHE A 205 -2.75 -8.18 2.51
CA PHE A 205 -3.83 -7.32 2.00
C PHE A 205 -4.78 -6.89 3.11
N CYS A 206 -5.09 -7.81 4.05
CA CYS A 206 -5.90 -7.52 5.21
C CYS A 206 -5.23 -6.46 6.09
N GLN A 207 -3.94 -6.66 6.40
CA GLN A 207 -3.16 -5.72 7.19
C GLN A 207 -3.09 -4.32 6.56
N ASN A 208 -2.89 -4.25 5.25
CA ASN A 208 -2.87 -3.00 4.51
C ASN A 208 -4.25 -2.31 4.44
N SER A 209 -5.32 -3.05 4.60
CA SER A 209 -6.69 -2.53 4.56
C SER A 209 -7.18 -1.94 5.89
N VAL A 210 -6.58 -2.31 7.03
CA VAL A 210 -7.08 -1.95 8.38
C VAL A 210 -7.36 -0.46 8.53
N LEU A 211 -6.40 0.37 8.14
CA LEU A 211 -6.51 1.81 8.30
C LEU A 211 -7.59 2.42 7.40
N ASN A 212 -7.81 1.86 6.23
CA ASN A 212 -8.89 2.26 5.35
C ASN A 212 -10.24 1.80 5.92
N VAL A 213 -10.30 0.59 6.49
CA VAL A 213 -11.50 0.04 7.13
C VAL A 213 -11.93 0.88 8.33
N ASN A 214 -11.01 1.33 9.19
CA ASN A 214 -11.30 2.27 10.28
C ASN A 214 -12.02 3.53 9.79
N GLN A 215 -11.64 4.03 8.61
CA GLN A 215 -12.21 5.27 8.07
C GLN A 215 -13.69 5.16 7.71
N TYR A 216 -14.19 3.97 7.37
CA TYR A 216 -15.60 3.78 7.04
C TYR A 216 -16.53 4.18 8.20
N GLN A 217 -16.11 3.85 9.43
CA GLN A 217 -16.84 4.24 10.63
C GLN A 217 -16.51 5.68 11.05
N THR A 218 -15.21 6.04 11.06
CA THR A 218 -14.74 7.37 11.52
C THR A 218 -15.28 8.50 10.65
N LEU A 219 -15.44 8.29 9.34
CA LEU A 219 -15.98 9.27 8.40
C LEU A 219 -17.53 9.19 8.29
N GLY A 220 -18.17 8.30 9.03
CA GLY A 220 -19.63 8.16 9.04
C GLY A 220 -20.21 7.60 7.74
N VAL A 221 -19.42 6.83 6.96
CA VAL A 221 -19.90 6.15 5.74
C VAL A 221 -20.79 4.97 6.11
N VAL A 222 -20.46 4.32 7.23
CA VAL A 222 -21.27 3.29 7.88
C VAL A 222 -21.35 3.57 9.38
N ASP A 223 -22.40 3.09 10.02
CA ASP A 223 -22.61 3.27 11.46
C ASP A 223 -21.67 2.38 12.25
N LYS A 224 -21.40 1.17 11.76
CA LYS A 224 -20.55 0.21 12.46
C LYS A 224 -19.72 -0.64 11.51
N VAL A 225 -18.44 -0.82 11.91
CA VAL A 225 -17.53 -1.81 11.30
C VAL A 225 -17.38 -3.00 12.25
N VAL A 226 -17.50 -4.22 11.72
CA VAL A 226 -17.25 -5.47 12.46
C VAL A 226 -16.21 -6.29 11.72
N GLY A 227 -15.10 -6.58 12.38
CA GLY A 227 -14.08 -7.48 11.88
C GLY A 227 -14.41 -8.93 12.24
N LEU A 228 -14.40 -9.82 11.26
CA LEU A 228 -14.40 -11.27 11.46
C LEU A 228 -13.00 -11.79 11.16
N ALA A 229 -12.30 -12.26 12.20
CA ALA A 229 -10.92 -12.73 12.08
C ALA A 229 -10.82 -14.23 12.29
N ILE A 230 -9.88 -14.89 11.61
CA ILE A 230 -9.53 -16.27 11.93
C ILE A 230 -8.86 -16.30 13.31
N GLU A 231 -9.37 -17.16 14.20
CA GLU A 231 -8.91 -17.29 15.58
C GLU A 231 -7.41 -17.60 15.66
N ASP A 232 -6.64 -16.67 16.25
CA ASP A 232 -5.22 -16.82 16.55
C ASP A 232 -4.78 -15.80 17.60
N ALA A 233 -4.65 -16.24 18.84
CA ALA A 233 -4.28 -15.37 19.96
C ALA A 233 -2.94 -14.64 19.77
N LYS A 234 -1.93 -15.30 19.17
CA LYS A 234 -0.61 -14.68 18.92
C LYS A 234 -0.67 -13.71 17.74
N GLY A 235 -1.43 -14.08 16.70
CA GLY A 235 -1.71 -13.22 15.55
C GLY A 235 -2.42 -11.95 15.98
N ARG A 236 -3.45 -12.08 16.82
CA ARG A 236 -4.21 -10.97 17.38
C ARG A 236 -3.35 -10.00 18.19
N GLU A 237 -2.58 -10.51 19.16
CA GLU A 237 -1.70 -9.67 19.99
C GLU A 237 -0.68 -8.89 19.14
N ARG A 238 -0.11 -9.54 18.11
CA ARG A 238 0.81 -8.88 17.19
C ARG A 238 0.10 -7.82 16.34
N PHE A 239 -1.10 -8.12 15.86
CA PHE A 239 -1.89 -7.26 15.00
C PHE A 239 -2.32 -5.99 15.74
N GLU A 240 -2.86 -6.11 16.97
CA GLU A 240 -3.25 -4.99 17.83
C GLU A 240 -2.05 -4.11 18.24
N ARG A 241 -0.84 -4.67 18.33
CA ARG A 241 0.38 -3.87 18.55
C ARG A 241 0.82 -3.05 17.34
N LEU A 242 0.54 -3.55 16.14
CA LEU A 242 1.01 -2.93 14.89
C LEU A 242 0.02 -1.93 14.33
N PHE A 243 -1.25 -2.16 14.54
CA PHE A 243 -2.34 -1.37 13.96
C PHE A 243 -3.20 -0.77 15.07
N ASP A 244 -3.57 0.50 14.91
CA ASP A 244 -4.62 1.11 15.71
C ASP A 244 -5.97 0.65 15.12
N ILE A 245 -6.78 -0.09 15.88
CA ILE A 245 -8.01 -0.71 15.41
C ILE A 245 -9.18 -0.03 16.09
N ASP A 246 -10.07 0.56 15.29
CA ASP A 246 -11.24 1.32 15.76
C ASP A 246 -12.55 0.55 15.59
N PHE A 247 -12.48 -0.77 15.33
CA PHE A 247 -13.65 -1.61 15.14
C PHE A 247 -13.62 -2.85 16.03
N GLU A 248 -14.79 -3.42 16.29
CA GLU A 248 -14.97 -4.66 17.05
C GLU A 248 -14.42 -5.85 16.24
N ILE A 249 -13.57 -6.70 16.84
CA ILE A 249 -13.10 -7.95 16.24
C ILE A 249 -13.78 -9.14 16.92
N ARG A 250 -14.40 -9.99 16.11
CA ARG A 250 -14.92 -11.30 16.48
C ARG A 250 -14.07 -12.38 15.84
N GLU A 251 -13.64 -13.32 16.65
CA GLU A 251 -12.82 -14.43 16.18
C GLU A 251 -13.70 -15.64 15.87
N ILE A 252 -13.43 -16.25 14.73
CA ILE A 252 -14.11 -17.44 14.25
C ILE A 252 -13.09 -18.48 13.79
N SER A 253 -13.46 -19.73 13.76
CA SER A 253 -12.57 -20.81 13.30
C SER A 253 -12.26 -20.68 11.80
N GLU A 254 -11.15 -21.26 11.36
CA GLU A 254 -10.77 -21.28 9.94
C GLU A 254 -11.84 -21.95 9.07
N ILE A 255 -12.50 -23.01 9.58
CA ILE A 255 -13.58 -23.70 8.87
C ILE A 255 -14.80 -22.78 8.68
N GLU A 256 -15.16 -22.03 9.71
CA GLU A 256 -16.26 -21.05 9.64
C GLU A 256 -15.92 -19.94 8.66
N MET A 257 -14.66 -19.44 8.68
CA MET A 257 -14.21 -18.44 7.72
C MET A 257 -14.32 -18.93 6.28
N LEU A 258 -13.96 -20.18 5.99
CA LEU A 258 -14.12 -20.78 4.66
C LEU A 258 -15.61 -20.88 4.24
N GLY A 259 -16.52 -20.98 5.19
CA GLY A 259 -17.97 -20.92 4.93
C GLY A 259 -18.45 -19.52 4.56
N ILE A 260 -17.71 -18.47 4.94
CA ILE A 260 -18.03 -17.07 4.66
C ILE A 260 -17.34 -16.62 3.37
N SER A 261 -16.04 -16.86 3.25
CA SER A 261 -15.24 -16.47 2.08
C SER A 261 -14.00 -17.35 1.91
N TRP A 262 -13.67 -17.64 0.64
CA TRP A 262 -12.45 -18.36 0.23
C TRP A 262 -11.27 -17.42 0.00
N THR A 263 -11.51 -16.13 -0.14
CA THR A 263 -10.49 -15.09 -0.40
C THR A 263 -10.52 -14.03 0.67
N LEU A 264 -9.36 -13.64 1.19
CA LEU A 264 -9.23 -12.59 2.19
C LEU A 264 -8.34 -11.46 1.67
N PRO A 265 -8.67 -10.21 1.97
CA PRO A 265 -9.84 -9.74 2.72
C PRO A 265 -11.13 -9.85 1.92
N THR A 266 -12.24 -10.05 2.62
CA THR A 266 -13.58 -9.90 2.05
C THR A 266 -14.39 -8.93 2.89
N VAL A 267 -15.17 -8.11 2.23
CA VAL A 267 -16.03 -7.14 2.89
C VAL A 267 -17.45 -7.30 2.41
N PHE A 268 -18.37 -7.26 3.36
CA PHE A 268 -19.82 -7.24 3.10
C PHE A 268 -20.38 -5.89 3.55
N GLN A 269 -21.19 -5.28 2.70
CA GLN A 269 -21.95 -4.08 3.03
C GLN A 269 -23.37 -4.48 3.37
N ILE A 270 -23.83 -4.11 4.57
CA ILE A 270 -25.17 -4.42 5.06
C ILE A 270 -25.93 -3.12 5.27
N ARG A 271 -27.14 -3.05 4.73
CA ARG A 271 -28.11 -1.96 4.94
C ARG A 271 -29.49 -2.54 5.13
N HIS A 272 -30.22 -2.05 6.13
CA HIS A 272 -31.61 -2.50 6.40
C HIS A 272 -31.71 -4.02 6.45
N ASP A 273 -30.87 -4.66 7.29
CA ASP A 273 -30.80 -6.12 7.47
C ASP A 273 -30.54 -6.92 6.18
N SER A 274 -30.06 -6.27 5.13
CA SER A 274 -29.75 -6.94 3.86
C SER A 274 -28.31 -6.68 3.46
N ILE A 275 -27.64 -7.73 2.99
CA ILE A 275 -26.35 -7.63 2.32
C ILE A 275 -26.63 -7.00 0.96
N VAL A 276 -26.10 -5.81 0.72
CA VAL A 276 -26.32 -5.03 -0.52
C VAL A 276 -25.13 -5.08 -1.46
N GLY A 277 -23.99 -5.58 -0.99
CA GLY A 277 -22.79 -5.74 -1.81
C GLY A 277 -21.68 -6.44 -1.05
N TYR A 278 -20.71 -6.97 -1.80
CA TYR A 278 -19.47 -7.51 -1.25
C TYR A 278 -18.30 -7.24 -2.19
N SER A 279 -17.09 -7.26 -1.63
CA SER A 279 -15.84 -7.26 -2.40
C SER A 279 -14.84 -8.20 -1.74
N GLU A 280 -14.02 -8.89 -2.54
CA GLU A 280 -13.09 -9.91 -2.06
C GLU A 280 -11.72 -9.82 -2.72
N GLY A 281 -10.69 -10.26 -2.00
CA GLY A 281 -9.35 -10.55 -2.53
C GLY A 281 -8.46 -9.34 -2.82
N LEU A 282 -8.92 -8.11 -2.55
CA LEU A 282 -8.16 -6.89 -2.84
C LEU A 282 -7.99 -5.99 -1.60
N LEU A 283 -7.05 -5.05 -1.74
CA LEU A 283 -6.94 -3.95 -0.79
C LEU A 283 -8.28 -3.19 -0.71
N ILE A 284 -8.81 -3.06 0.50
CA ILE A 284 -10.03 -2.28 0.71
C ILE A 284 -9.70 -0.80 0.54
N PRO A 285 -10.33 -0.11 -0.40
CA PRO A 285 -10.05 1.30 -0.67
C PRO A 285 -10.48 2.19 0.50
N SER A 286 -9.86 3.36 0.60
CA SER A 286 -10.32 4.39 1.53
C SER A 286 -11.69 4.92 1.10
N PRO A 287 -12.65 5.06 2.02
CA PRO A 287 -13.96 5.65 1.70
C PRO A 287 -13.87 7.12 1.26
N ALA A 288 -12.78 7.82 1.58
CA ALA A 288 -12.54 9.18 1.15
C ALA A 288 -12.56 9.35 -0.39
N ILE A 289 -12.32 8.27 -1.15
CA ILE A 289 -12.40 8.28 -2.62
C ILE A 289 -13.83 8.52 -3.12
N TYR A 290 -14.82 8.09 -2.35
CA TYR A 290 -16.25 8.13 -2.73
C TYR A 290 -16.99 9.32 -2.09
N MET A 291 -16.30 10.13 -1.30
CA MET A 291 -16.87 11.33 -0.71
C MET A 291 -16.68 12.51 -1.67
N PRO A 292 -17.73 13.31 -1.94
CA PRO A 292 -17.68 14.46 -2.84
C PRO A 292 -16.81 15.61 -2.30
#